data_cc4c8f242959847ef504c69dc9a033db
#
_entry.id   cc4c8f242959847ef504c69dc9a033db
#
_cell.length_a   1.000
_cell.length_b   1.000
_cell.length_c   1.000
_cell.angle_alpha   90.00
_cell.angle_beta   90.00
_cell.angle_gamma   90.00
#
_symmetry.space_group_name_H-M   'P 1'
#
loop_
_entity.id
_entity.type
_entity.pdbx_description
1 polymer ?
#
loop_
_entity_poly.entity_id
_entity_poly.type
_entity_poly.pdbx_seq_one_letter_code
_entity_poly.pdbx_strand_id
1 'polypeptide(L)'
;MFTIYAPDLTPLGLIENYRSMQWTRRYSKAGQFELHLPMNNLLVPENIVRNGNEAAVIESVTITSTMEGGIMAAVRGRFLTSYLDRRIIWGLMAMSDTAENIMRSIVTNNLRGLPLTVAEPLGYTGTIDYQNSYGNVLAEIAAIAEMSELGIAVGFDRVFRVYKGLDRTASQSSNPRAVFSRNFENVLGSEYAVEMLNHKNVVLVGGQGEGVDRMLITVGNETGLNRRETFVDARDIGNGTAEEPISVATQHAMLAVRGQQTLAELKVSESF
;
A
#
# COMPACT_ATOMS: atom_id res chain seq x y z
N MET A 1 6.45 -22.40 -11.39
CA MET A 1 6.96 -23.18 -10.24
C MET A 1 7.09 -22.25 -9.07
N PHE A 2 6.45 -22.56 -7.94
CA PHE A 2 6.50 -21.76 -6.72
C PHE A 2 7.23 -22.52 -5.64
N THR A 3 8.11 -21.83 -4.90
CA THR A 3 8.84 -22.43 -3.78
C THR A 3 8.20 -21.98 -2.47
N ILE A 4 8.00 -22.91 -1.54
CA ILE A 4 7.49 -22.64 -0.21
C ILE A 4 8.66 -22.60 0.77
N TYR A 5 8.61 -21.61 1.63
CA TYR A 5 9.58 -21.39 2.69
C TYR A 5 8.87 -21.31 4.05
N ALA A 6 9.56 -21.71 5.08
CA ALA A 6 9.18 -21.38 6.44
C ALA A 6 9.35 -19.88 6.73
N PRO A 7 8.78 -19.35 7.82
CA PRO A 7 8.92 -17.94 8.18
C PRO A 7 10.36 -17.46 8.36
N ASP A 8 11.30 -18.34 8.65
CA ASP A 8 12.74 -18.07 8.77
C ASP A 8 13.50 -18.13 7.44
N LEU A 9 12.80 -18.34 6.32
CA LEU A 9 13.32 -18.56 4.96
C LEU A 9 14.00 -19.91 4.75
N THR A 10 13.80 -20.90 5.62
CA THR A 10 14.19 -22.28 5.35
C THR A 10 13.31 -22.84 4.20
N PRO A 11 13.90 -23.35 3.12
CA PRO A 11 13.12 -23.94 2.01
C PRO A 11 12.42 -25.22 2.46
N LEU A 12 11.11 -25.31 2.21
CA LEU A 12 10.30 -26.48 2.58
C LEU A 12 9.98 -27.38 1.39
N GLY A 13 9.82 -26.81 0.20
CA GLY A 13 9.49 -27.59 -0.99
C GLY A 13 8.99 -26.75 -2.17
N LEU A 14 8.59 -27.44 -3.22
CA LEU A 14 8.10 -26.87 -4.45
C LEU A 14 6.61 -27.17 -4.65
N ILE A 15 5.91 -26.24 -5.27
CA ILE A 15 4.54 -26.43 -5.76
C ILE A 15 4.59 -26.44 -7.28
N GLU A 16 4.33 -27.60 -7.87
CA GLU A 16 4.29 -27.82 -9.31
C GLU A 16 2.87 -28.06 -9.81
N ASN A 17 2.06 -28.73 -8.99
CA ASN A 17 0.70 -29.13 -9.31
C ASN A 17 -0.32 -28.15 -8.69
N TYR A 18 -0.79 -27.21 -9.48
CA TYR A 18 -1.87 -26.30 -9.08
C TYR A 18 -2.89 -26.15 -10.21
N ARG A 19 -4.15 -25.90 -9.85
CA ARG A 19 -5.24 -25.71 -10.79
C ARG A 19 -5.28 -24.29 -11.33
N SER A 20 -5.10 -23.31 -10.45
CA SER A 20 -5.05 -21.90 -10.81
C SER A 20 -4.18 -21.13 -9.83
N MET A 21 -3.57 -20.05 -10.33
CA MET A 21 -2.79 -19.11 -9.55
C MET A 21 -3.08 -17.69 -10.04
N GLN A 22 -3.49 -16.84 -9.14
CA GLN A 22 -3.55 -15.39 -9.33
C GLN A 22 -2.45 -14.73 -8.51
N TRP A 23 -1.65 -13.88 -9.14
CA TRP A 23 -0.54 -13.16 -8.51
C TRP A 23 -0.68 -11.68 -8.86
N THR A 24 -1.33 -10.93 -7.95
CA THR A 24 -1.71 -9.53 -8.19
C THR A 24 -0.69 -8.59 -7.59
N ARG A 25 0.06 -7.90 -8.44
CA ARG A 25 0.97 -6.83 -8.04
C ARG A 25 0.20 -5.53 -7.85
N ARG A 26 0.60 -4.77 -6.84
CA ARG A 26 0.09 -3.42 -6.59
C ARG A 26 1.28 -2.47 -6.46
N TYR A 27 1.12 -1.24 -6.94
CA TYR A 27 2.20 -0.27 -6.98
C TYR A 27 2.47 0.37 -5.62
N SER A 28 1.46 0.97 -5.02
CA SER A 28 1.54 1.69 -3.74
C SER A 28 0.97 0.91 -2.55
N LYS A 29 0.56 -0.35 -2.74
CA LYS A 29 -0.07 -1.20 -1.70
C LYS A 29 0.54 -2.59 -1.72
N ALA A 30 0.28 -3.39 -0.69
CA ALA A 30 0.67 -4.79 -0.71
C ALA A 30 -0.09 -5.55 -1.81
N GLY A 31 0.65 -6.27 -2.66
CA GLY A 31 0.07 -7.22 -3.61
C GLY A 31 -0.54 -8.43 -2.90
N GLN A 32 -1.25 -9.27 -3.62
CA GLN A 32 -1.93 -10.45 -3.07
C GLN A 32 -1.81 -11.64 -4.02
N PHE A 33 -2.05 -12.83 -3.49
CA PHE A 33 -2.17 -14.02 -4.31
C PHE A 33 -3.34 -14.90 -3.88
N GLU A 34 -3.83 -15.68 -4.83
CA GLU A 34 -4.77 -16.77 -4.61
C GLU A 34 -4.31 -17.99 -5.40
N LEU A 35 -4.21 -19.14 -4.74
CA LEU A 35 -3.70 -20.39 -5.30
C LEU A 35 -4.67 -21.53 -4.99
N HIS A 36 -5.13 -22.25 -6.03
CA HIS A 36 -5.97 -23.42 -5.92
C HIS A 36 -5.19 -24.67 -6.33
N LEU A 37 -5.09 -25.64 -5.44
CA LEU A 37 -4.31 -26.85 -5.66
C LEU A 37 -4.83 -28.04 -4.81
N PRO A 38 -4.41 -29.28 -5.10
CA PRO A 38 -4.62 -30.40 -4.20
C PRO A 38 -3.96 -30.12 -2.85
N MET A 39 -4.57 -30.61 -1.75
CA MET A 39 -4.05 -30.39 -0.40
C MET A 39 -2.59 -30.82 -0.27
N ASN A 40 -1.78 -29.97 0.35
CA ASN A 40 -0.36 -30.18 0.58
C ASN A 40 -0.01 -29.69 1.99
N ASN A 41 0.80 -30.45 2.73
CA ASN A 41 1.21 -30.17 4.11
C ASN A 41 2.06 -28.90 4.26
N LEU A 42 2.61 -28.36 3.16
CA LEU A 42 3.37 -27.11 3.14
C LEU A 42 2.47 -25.86 3.20
N LEU A 43 1.16 -26.02 2.96
CA LEU A 43 0.19 -24.93 2.89
C LEU A 43 -0.35 -24.63 4.28
N VAL A 44 0.45 -23.97 5.09
CA VAL A 44 0.05 -23.52 6.41
C VAL A 44 0.22 -21.99 6.52
N PRO A 45 -0.62 -21.31 7.32
CA PRO A 45 -0.44 -19.88 7.57
C PRO A 45 0.99 -19.55 8.03
N GLU A 46 1.46 -18.36 7.73
CA GLU A 46 2.80 -17.84 7.95
C GLU A 46 3.89 -18.41 7.02
N ASN A 47 3.70 -19.55 6.35
CA ASN A 47 4.65 -19.97 5.32
C ASN A 47 4.64 -18.98 4.15
N ILE A 48 5.77 -18.92 3.45
CA ILE A 48 6.04 -17.93 2.40
C ILE A 48 6.01 -18.63 1.05
N VAL A 49 5.23 -18.10 0.12
CA VAL A 49 5.22 -18.48 -1.29
C VAL A 49 6.14 -17.54 -2.05
N ARG A 50 7.15 -18.07 -2.73
CA ARG A 50 8.09 -17.30 -3.53
C ARG A 50 7.84 -17.47 -5.02
N ASN A 51 7.87 -16.34 -5.75
CA ASN A 51 7.83 -16.27 -7.20
C ASN A 51 8.94 -15.33 -7.71
N GLY A 52 10.06 -15.89 -8.14
CA GLY A 52 11.25 -15.09 -8.49
C GLY A 52 11.80 -14.29 -7.32
N ASN A 53 11.82 -12.96 -7.44
CA ASN A 53 12.25 -12.05 -6.37
C ASN A 53 11.09 -11.60 -5.47
N GLU A 54 9.86 -11.91 -5.83
CA GLU A 54 8.68 -11.59 -5.05
C GLU A 54 8.34 -12.73 -4.10
N ALA A 55 7.76 -12.38 -2.98
CA ALA A 55 7.28 -13.33 -2.01
C ALA A 55 6.02 -12.85 -1.31
N ALA A 56 5.19 -13.78 -0.93
CA ALA A 56 3.93 -13.54 -0.24
C ALA A 56 3.78 -14.48 0.95
N VAL A 57 3.21 -14.01 2.04
CA VAL A 57 2.88 -14.82 3.21
C VAL A 57 1.50 -15.45 3.06
N ILE A 58 1.38 -16.72 3.41
CA ILE A 58 0.09 -17.40 3.48
C ILE A 58 -0.68 -16.87 4.70
N GLU A 59 -1.84 -16.27 4.47
CA GLU A 59 -2.70 -15.74 5.53
C GLU A 59 -3.95 -16.56 5.75
N SER A 60 -4.40 -17.30 4.71
CA SER A 60 -5.61 -18.13 4.78
C SER A 60 -5.46 -19.40 3.95
N VAL A 61 -5.92 -20.50 4.52
CA VAL A 61 -6.03 -21.80 3.84
C VAL A 61 -7.44 -22.33 4.07
N THR A 62 -8.19 -22.50 2.99
CA THR A 62 -9.52 -23.12 3.00
C THR A 62 -9.43 -24.47 2.33
N ILE A 63 -9.81 -25.53 3.04
CA ILE A 63 -9.80 -26.90 2.53
C ILE A 63 -11.23 -27.30 2.22
N THR A 64 -11.46 -27.79 0.99
CA THR A 64 -12.75 -28.28 0.54
C THR A 64 -12.60 -29.73 0.09
N SER A 65 -13.47 -30.61 0.59
CA SER A 65 -13.56 -31.98 0.16
C SER A 65 -14.87 -32.19 -0.58
N THR A 66 -14.80 -32.74 -1.78
CA THR A 66 -15.98 -33.13 -2.57
C THR A 66 -15.90 -34.61 -2.97
N MET A 67 -17.04 -35.24 -3.12
CA MET A 67 -17.09 -36.68 -3.48
C MET A 67 -16.42 -36.98 -4.82
N GLU A 68 -16.46 -36.03 -5.76
CA GLU A 68 -15.93 -36.22 -7.12
C GLU A 68 -14.57 -35.59 -7.34
N GLY A 69 -14.19 -34.57 -6.56
CA GLY A 69 -13.01 -33.74 -6.79
C GLY A 69 -11.84 -33.94 -5.82
N GLY A 70 -11.96 -34.84 -4.85
CA GLY A 70 -10.94 -35.05 -3.83
C GLY A 70 -10.82 -33.87 -2.85
N ILE A 71 -9.65 -33.74 -2.21
CA ILE A 71 -9.36 -32.69 -1.23
C ILE A 71 -8.57 -31.59 -1.94
N MET A 72 -9.16 -30.40 -2.02
CA MET A 72 -8.58 -29.21 -2.62
C MET A 72 -8.35 -28.12 -1.57
N ALA A 73 -7.31 -27.34 -1.74
CA ALA A 73 -7.03 -26.16 -0.93
C ALA A 73 -7.13 -24.90 -1.77
N ALA A 74 -7.78 -23.89 -1.24
CA ALA A 74 -7.69 -22.50 -1.69
C ALA A 74 -6.82 -21.73 -0.69
N VAL A 75 -5.68 -21.24 -1.15
CA VAL A 75 -4.66 -20.56 -0.33
C VAL A 75 -4.59 -19.11 -0.75
N ARG A 76 -4.70 -18.22 0.22
CA ARG A 76 -4.65 -16.77 -0.01
C ARG A 76 -3.65 -16.11 0.89
N GLY A 77 -3.11 -15.00 0.42
CA GLY A 77 -2.22 -14.18 1.20
C GLY A 77 -1.78 -12.93 0.48
N ARG A 78 -0.98 -12.14 1.16
CA ARG A 78 -0.45 -10.88 0.65
C ARG A 78 1.07 -10.92 0.52
N PHE A 79 1.62 -10.09 -0.33
CA PHE A 79 3.07 -9.95 -0.47
C PHE A 79 3.71 -9.51 0.85
N LEU A 80 5.01 -9.77 1.05
CA LEU A 80 5.70 -9.51 2.31
C LEU A 80 5.61 -8.05 2.78
N THR A 81 5.24 -7.12 1.92
CA THR A 81 4.88 -5.74 2.29
C THR A 81 3.78 -5.71 3.36
N SER A 82 2.89 -6.71 3.40
CA SER A 82 1.86 -6.87 4.42
C SER A 82 2.38 -7.11 5.83
N TYR A 83 3.65 -7.46 6.02
CA TYR A 83 4.24 -7.54 7.36
C TYR A 83 4.19 -6.20 8.09
N LEU A 84 4.19 -5.08 7.36
CA LEU A 84 4.06 -3.74 7.92
C LEU A 84 2.64 -3.45 8.45
N ASP A 85 1.63 -4.19 8.00
CA ASP A 85 0.27 -4.14 8.54
C ASP A 85 0.18 -4.65 10.00
N ARG A 86 1.17 -5.43 10.42
CA ARG A 86 1.30 -5.96 11.79
C ARG A 86 1.86 -4.93 12.78
N ARG A 87 2.06 -3.69 12.35
CA ARG A 87 2.67 -2.62 13.16
C ARG A 87 1.86 -1.35 13.10
N ILE A 88 1.89 -0.61 14.18
CA ILE A 88 1.37 0.75 14.27
C ILE A 88 2.53 1.72 14.50
N ILE A 89 2.34 2.98 14.17
CA ILE A 89 3.22 4.07 14.57
C ILE A 89 3.10 4.20 16.09
N TRP A 90 4.20 3.97 16.80
CA TRP A 90 4.17 3.96 18.27
C TRP A 90 4.50 5.34 18.84
N GLY A 91 3.47 6.07 19.22
CA GLY A 91 3.59 7.45 19.67
C GLY A 91 3.40 8.46 18.54
N LEU A 92 3.81 9.70 18.81
CA LEU A 92 3.78 10.78 17.83
C LEU A 92 4.99 10.68 16.91
N MET A 93 4.74 10.83 15.63
CA MET A 93 5.76 10.97 14.60
C MET A 93 5.46 12.22 13.77
N ALA A 94 6.33 13.21 13.86
CA ALA A 94 6.22 14.48 13.13
C ALA A 94 7.55 14.78 12.44
N MET A 95 7.51 15.09 11.15
CA MET A 95 8.70 15.38 10.36
C MET A 95 8.38 16.13 9.08
N SER A 96 9.37 16.90 8.59
CA SER A 96 9.35 17.57 7.30
C SER A 96 10.51 17.03 6.47
N ASP A 97 10.23 16.24 5.45
CA ASP A 97 11.23 15.59 4.59
C ASP A 97 10.58 15.14 3.27
N THR A 98 11.35 14.49 2.42
CA THR A 98 10.80 13.87 1.22
C THR A 98 9.86 12.71 1.58
N ALA A 99 8.85 12.46 0.74
CA ALA A 99 7.92 11.35 0.93
C ALA A 99 8.66 9.99 1.07
N GLU A 100 9.75 9.80 0.30
CA GLU A 100 10.61 8.62 0.40
C GLU A 100 11.22 8.48 1.81
N ASN A 101 11.85 9.54 2.32
CA ASN A 101 12.50 9.51 3.64
C ASN A 101 11.48 9.34 4.77
N ILE A 102 10.30 9.96 4.66
CA ILE A 102 9.23 9.79 5.63
C ILE A 102 8.78 8.34 5.70
N MET A 103 8.47 7.71 4.55
CA MET A 103 8.08 6.29 4.52
C MET A 103 9.17 5.38 5.09
N ARG A 104 10.43 5.61 4.75
CA ARG A 104 11.57 4.86 5.29
C ARG A 104 11.68 5.01 6.81
N SER A 105 11.52 6.22 7.31
CA SER A 105 11.56 6.53 8.75
C SER A 105 10.39 5.88 9.50
N ILE A 106 9.17 5.93 8.93
CA ILE A 106 8.00 5.25 9.50
C ILE A 106 8.30 3.76 9.66
N VAL A 107 8.83 3.11 8.62
CA VAL A 107 9.16 1.67 8.66
C VAL A 107 10.27 1.41 9.67
N THR A 108 11.40 2.11 9.58
CA THR A 108 12.57 1.88 10.44
C THR A 108 12.24 1.99 11.92
N ASN A 109 11.49 3.04 12.30
CA ASN A 109 11.15 3.30 13.70
C ASN A 109 10.10 2.34 14.26
N ASN A 110 9.41 1.59 13.40
CA ASN A 110 8.31 0.74 13.82
C ASN A 110 8.52 -0.75 13.53
N LEU A 111 9.72 -1.21 13.20
CA LEU A 111 10.01 -2.63 12.95
C LEU A 111 9.76 -3.51 14.18
N ARG A 112 10.23 -3.11 15.36
CA ARG A 112 10.05 -3.86 16.61
C ARG A 112 10.17 -5.37 16.44
N GLY A 113 11.33 -5.82 15.91
CA GLY A 113 11.63 -7.23 15.70
C GLY A 113 11.04 -7.87 14.44
N LEU A 114 10.36 -7.13 13.56
CA LEU A 114 10.10 -7.62 12.22
C LEU A 114 11.42 -7.86 11.49
N PRO A 115 11.60 -9.01 10.84
CA PRO A 115 12.85 -9.36 10.15
C PRO A 115 12.94 -8.67 8.79
N LEU A 116 12.79 -7.35 8.79
CA LEU A 116 12.88 -6.48 7.61
C LEU A 116 14.03 -5.50 7.77
N THR A 117 14.63 -5.12 6.66
CA THR A 117 15.56 -4.00 6.54
C THR A 117 14.99 -2.96 5.58
N VAL A 118 15.55 -1.75 5.61
CA VAL A 118 15.12 -0.64 4.76
C VAL A 118 16.25 -0.31 3.80
N ALA A 119 15.95 -0.27 2.51
CA ALA A 119 16.93 0.07 1.47
C ALA A 119 17.41 1.52 1.60
N GLU A 120 18.57 1.82 1.03
CA GLU A 120 19.05 3.19 0.88
C GLU A 120 18.09 4.02 0.01
N PRO A 121 17.99 5.36 0.24
CA PRO A 121 17.12 6.22 -0.54
C PRO A 121 17.60 6.33 -1.99
N LEU A 122 16.66 6.45 -2.91
CA LEU A 122 16.93 6.72 -4.32
C LEU A 122 16.97 8.22 -4.64
N GLY A 123 16.61 9.08 -3.65
CA GLY A 123 16.73 10.53 -3.75
C GLY A 123 15.55 11.19 -4.48
N TYR A 124 14.34 10.68 -4.33
CA TYR A 124 13.15 11.32 -4.86
C TYR A 124 12.90 12.65 -4.14
N THR A 125 12.58 13.68 -4.93
CA THR A 125 12.39 15.04 -4.46
C THR A 125 10.91 15.32 -4.10
N GLY A 126 10.67 16.41 -3.40
CA GLY A 126 9.34 16.84 -2.96
C GLY A 126 9.18 16.64 -1.46
N THR A 127 9.37 17.74 -0.71
CA THR A 127 9.22 17.76 0.75
C THR A 127 7.75 17.88 1.12
N ILE A 128 7.33 17.13 2.12
CA ILE A 128 6.01 17.21 2.73
C ILE A 128 6.15 17.31 4.26
N ASP A 129 5.20 17.98 4.89
CA ASP A 129 5.07 18.03 6.34
C ASP A 129 4.12 16.93 6.79
N TYR A 130 4.61 16.02 7.61
CA TYR A 130 3.88 14.83 8.04
C TYR A 130 3.78 14.74 9.56
N GLN A 131 2.59 14.43 10.04
CA GLN A 131 2.37 14.06 11.44
C GLN A 131 1.32 12.97 11.53
N ASN A 132 1.58 11.96 12.33
CA ASN A 132 0.63 10.91 12.69
C ASN A 132 0.97 10.30 14.05
N SER A 133 -0.06 9.77 14.72
CA SER A 133 0.05 9.02 15.96
C SER A 133 -0.82 7.77 15.88
N TYR A 134 -0.23 6.62 16.23
CA TYR A 134 -0.94 5.35 16.37
C TYR A 134 -1.57 4.80 15.09
N GLY A 135 -1.31 5.40 13.92
CA GLY A 135 -1.76 4.90 12.63
C GLY A 135 -1.14 3.54 12.27
N ASN A 136 -1.81 2.76 11.43
CA ASN A 136 -1.26 1.51 10.90
C ASN A 136 -0.11 1.80 9.94
N VAL A 137 1.05 1.16 10.14
CA VAL A 137 2.27 1.45 9.35
C VAL A 137 2.04 1.23 7.86
N LEU A 138 1.42 0.11 7.46
CA LEU A 138 1.18 -0.17 6.04
C LEU A 138 0.19 0.83 5.43
N ALA A 139 -0.88 1.17 6.15
CA ALA A 139 -1.86 2.14 5.65
C ALA A 139 -1.24 3.52 5.44
N GLU A 140 -0.44 3.98 6.39
CA GLU A 140 0.22 5.29 6.29
C GLU A 140 1.22 5.37 5.15
N ILE A 141 2.12 4.38 5.02
CA ILE A 141 3.09 4.39 3.91
C ILE A 141 2.40 4.22 2.55
N ALA A 142 1.30 3.47 2.48
CA ALA A 142 0.53 3.31 1.25
C ALA A 142 -0.13 4.63 0.83
N ALA A 143 -0.72 5.37 1.77
CA ALA A 143 -1.33 6.67 1.50
C ALA A 143 -0.28 7.72 1.07
N ILE A 144 0.90 7.74 1.71
CA ILE A 144 2.02 8.61 1.30
C ILE A 144 2.50 8.22 -0.11
N ALA A 145 2.68 6.93 -0.37
CA ALA A 145 3.13 6.41 -1.66
C ALA A 145 2.14 6.77 -2.78
N GLU A 146 0.83 6.61 -2.53
CA GLU A 146 -0.22 6.93 -3.49
C GLU A 146 -0.31 8.43 -3.79
N MET A 147 -0.25 9.28 -2.76
CA MET A 147 -0.21 10.74 -2.88
C MET A 147 1.02 11.22 -3.67
N SER A 148 2.17 10.57 -3.47
CA SER A 148 3.47 10.98 -4.06
C SER A 148 3.80 10.23 -5.36
N GLU A 149 2.88 9.39 -5.87
CA GLU A 149 3.06 8.56 -7.06
C GLU A 149 4.30 7.64 -6.98
N LEU A 150 4.59 7.14 -5.78
CA LEU A 150 5.68 6.21 -5.52
C LEU A 150 5.18 4.79 -5.31
N GLY A 151 6.01 3.81 -5.64
CA GLY A 151 5.78 2.41 -5.36
C GLY A 151 6.45 1.98 -4.06
N ILE A 152 5.87 0.98 -3.40
CA ILE A 152 6.45 0.34 -2.22
C ILE A 152 6.49 -1.18 -2.40
N ALA A 153 7.55 -1.82 -1.93
CA ALA A 153 7.67 -3.27 -1.98
C ALA A 153 8.60 -3.81 -0.88
N VAL A 154 8.29 -5.02 -0.42
CA VAL A 154 9.23 -5.87 0.31
C VAL A 154 9.45 -7.13 -0.52
N GLY A 155 10.69 -7.33 -0.96
CA GLY A 155 11.08 -8.51 -1.73
C GLY A 155 11.31 -9.74 -0.86
N PHE A 156 11.65 -10.87 -1.49
CA PHE A 156 12.04 -12.10 -0.78
C PHE A 156 13.26 -11.90 0.12
N ASP A 157 14.15 -10.97 -0.25
CA ASP A 157 15.30 -10.55 0.57
C ASP A 157 14.93 -9.77 1.84
N ARG A 158 13.61 -9.54 2.08
CA ARG A 158 13.08 -8.81 3.23
C ARG A 158 13.55 -7.36 3.34
N VAL A 159 13.86 -6.76 2.21
CA VAL A 159 14.23 -5.34 2.14
C VAL A 159 13.02 -4.52 1.71
N PHE A 160 12.61 -3.57 2.54
CA PHE A 160 11.62 -2.57 2.17
C PHE A 160 12.25 -1.55 1.23
N ARG A 161 11.59 -1.29 0.11
CA ARG A 161 12.02 -0.37 -0.93
C ARG A 161 10.91 0.59 -1.29
N VAL A 162 11.30 1.84 -1.50
CA VAL A 162 10.48 2.83 -2.19
C VAL A 162 11.04 2.97 -3.60
N TYR A 163 10.20 3.02 -4.62
CA TYR A 163 10.63 3.10 -6.01
C TYR A 163 9.67 3.95 -6.85
N LYS A 164 10.15 4.44 -7.98
CA LYS A 164 9.32 5.08 -9.01
C LYS A 164 9.30 4.21 -10.25
N GLY A 165 8.10 3.93 -10.75
CA GLY A 165 7.92 3.18 -11.99
C GLY A 165 8.41 3.95 -13.21
N LEU A 166 8.63 3.23 -14.30
CA LEU A 166 8.91 3.85 -15.59
C LEU A 166 7.59 4.18 -16.30
N ASP A 167 7.45 5.43 -16.73
CA ASP A 167 6.37 5.77 -17.66
C ASP A 167 6.59 5.02 -18.98
N ARG A 168 5.62 4.19 -19.35
CA ARG A 168 5.60 3.40 -20.59
C ARG A 168 4.38 3.72 -21.46
N THR A 169 3.71 4.83 -21.18
CA THR A 169 2.56 5.29 -21.96
C THR A 169 2.95 5.74 -23.36
N ALA A 170 1.97 5.94 -24.21
CA ALA A 170 2.18 6.43 -25.56
C ALA A 170 2.62 7.91 -25.60
N SER A 171 2.40 8.67 -24.53
CA SER A 171 2.68 10.10 -24.45
C SER A 171 4.15 10.46 -24.22
N GLN A 172 4.99 9.48 -23.88
CA GLN A 172 6.43 9.69 -23.67
C GLN A 172 7.29 8.97 -24.74
N SER A 173 8.57 9.37 -24.84
CA SER A 173 9.54 8.81 -25.79
C SER A 173 10.80 8.25 -25.14
N SER A 174 10.96 8.40 -23.82
CA SER A 174 12.18 8.05 -23.09
C SER A 174 12.30 6.55 -22.78
N ASN A 175 11.19 5.84 -22.71
CA ASN A 175 11.14 4.44 -22.36
C ASN A 175 10.43 3.62 -23.44
N PRO A 176 10.74 2.32 -23.59
CA PRO A 176 9.96 1.43 -24.45
C PRO A 176 8.48 1.44 -24.02
N ARG A 177 7.59 1.66 -24.98
CA ARG A 177 6.15 1.68 -24.72
C ARG A 177 5.63 0.31 -24.38
N ALA A 178 4.68 0.25 -23.44
CA ALA A 178 3.89 -0.96 -23.22
C ALA A 178 2.71 -0.94 -24.20
N VAL A 179 2.63 -1.97 -25.03
CA VAL A 179 1.54 -2.13 -26.01
C VAL A 179 0.79 -3.42 -25.70
N PHE A 180 -0.48 -3.27 -25.34
CA PHE A 180 -1.40 -4.40 -25.16
C PHE A 180 -2.31 -4.46 -26.39
N SER A 181 -2.28 -5.58 -27.11
CA SER A 181 -3.06 -5.74 -28.34
C SER A 181 -3.32 -7.22 -28.63
N ARG A 182 -4.51 -7.50 -29.15
CA ARG A 182 -4.84 -8.84 -29.66
C ARG A 182 -3.92 -9.27 -30.81
N ASN A 183 -3.44 -8.30 -31.61
CA ASN A 183 -2.53 -8.56 -32.73
C ASN A 183 -1.12 -9.02 -32.26
N PHE A 184 -0.76 -8.71 -31.02
CA PHE A 184 0.48 -9.18 -30.39
C PHE A 184 0.25 -10.42 -29.50
N GLU A 185 -0.97 -10.97 -29.51
CA GLU A 185 -1.35 -12.16 -28.72
C GLU A 185 -1.05 -12.03 -27.21
N ASN A 186 -0.94 -10.77 -26.71
CA ASN A 186 -0.66 -10.48 -25.30
C ASN A 186 -1.90 -10.00 -24.53
N VAL A 187 -3.09 -10.06 -25.14
CA VAL A 187 -4.39 -9.75 -24.55
C VAL A 187 -5.36 -10.87 -24.89
N LEU A 188 -5.73 -11.68 -23.91
CA LEU A 188 -6.73 -12.74 -24.05
C LEU A 188 -8.16 -12.19 -23.93
N GLY A 189 -8.37 -11.21 -23.08
CA GLY A 189 -9.62 -10.51 -22.86
C GLY A 189 -9.32 -9.15 -22.28
N SER A 190 -10.24 -8.22 -22.43
CA SER A 190 -10.15 -6.88 -21.83
C SER A 190 -11.49 -6.51 -21.23
N GLU A 191 -11.46 -6.01 -20.01
CA GLU A 191 -12.59 -5.38 -19.33
C GLU A 191 -12.12 -4.00 -18.86
N TYR A 192 -12.92 -2.99 -19.13
CA TYR A 192 -12.70 -1.65 -18.60
C TYR A 192 -13.87 -1.30 -17.68
N ALA A 193 -13.57 -1.09 -16.42
CA ALA A 193 -14.54 -0.68 -15.42
C ALA A 193 -14.14 0.65 -14.80
N VAL A 194 -15.10 1.56 -14.67
CA VAL A 194 -14.96 2.84 -13.96
C VAL A 194 -15.94 2.84 -12.82
N GLU A 195 -15.44 3.02 -11.62
CA GLU A 195 -16.26 3.07 -10.41
C GLU A 195 -16.10 4.41 -9.70
N MET A 196 -17.21 5.07 -9.42
CA MET A 196 -17.28 6.36 -8.74
C MET A 196 -18.04 6.32 -7.41
N LEU A 197 -18.42 5.13 -6.90
CA LEU A 197 -19.27 5.01 -5.71
C LEU A 197 -18.63 5.68 -4.48
N ASN A 198 -17.34 5.44 -4.28
CA ASN A 198 -16.58 5.97 -3.15
C ASN A 198 -15.78 7.23 -3.50
N HIS A 199 -15.88 7.71 -4.75
CA HIS A 199 -15.10 8.85 -5.18
C HIS A 199 -15.43 10.11 -4.41
N LYS A 200 -14.40 10.77 -3.88
CA LYS A 200 -14.43 12.08 -3.22
C LYS A 200 -13.35 12.97 -3.81
N ASN A 201 -13.62 14.25 -3.92
CA ASN A 201 -12.70 15.23 -4.50
C ASN A 201 -12.54 16.51 -3.67
N VAL A 202 -13.31 16.60 -2.58
CA VAL A 202 -13.15 17.66 -1.58
C VAL A 202 -13.19 17.04 -0.21
N VAL A 203 -12.23 17.37 0.63
CA VAL A 203 -12.19 16.95 2.03
C VAL A 203 -12.08 18.15 2.96
N LEU A 204 -12.93 18.15 3.97
CA LEU A 204 -12.80 19.04 5.12
C LEU A 204 -11.99 18.30 6.19
N VAL A 205 -10.82 18.82 6.54
CA VAL A 205 -9.95 18.22 7.57
C VAL A 205 -10.08 19.03 8.85
N GLY A 206 -10.45 18.35 9.93
CA GLY A 206 -10.57 18.95 11.26
C GLY A 206 -9.39 18.59 12.15
N GLY A 207 -8.57 19.59 12.46
CA GLY A 207 -7.49 19.51 13.45
C GLY A 207 -7.99 19.62 14.88
N GLN A 208 -7.12 20.13 15.76
CA GLN A 208 -7.44 20.37 17.18
C GLN A 208 -8.48 21.49 17.38
N GLY A 209 -9.04 21.55 18.58
CA GLY A 209 -10.09 22.47 18.98
C GLY A 209 -11.48 21.84 18.93
N GLU A 210 -12.47 22.57 19.45
CA GLU A 210 -13.87 22.15 19.49
C GLU A 210 -14.79 23.24 18.96
N GLY A 211 -15.90 22.84 18.37
CA GLY A 211 -16.91 23.78 17.87
C GLY A 211 -16.33 24.79 16.89
N VAL A 212 -16.54 26.05 17.15
CA VAL A 212 -16.10 27.18 16.31
C VAL A 212 -14.59 27.45 16.38
N ASP A 213 -13.94 27.00 17.44
CA ASP A 213 -12.49 27.13 17.65
C ASP A 213 -11.68 26.02 17.04
N ARG A 214 -12.36 25.05 16.41
CA ARG A 214 -11.69 23.94 15.75
C ARG A 214 -10.96 24.41 14.49
N MET A 215 -9.68 24.04 14.38
CA MET A 215 -8.91 24.31 13.17
C MET A 215 -9.46 23.48 12.01
N LEU A 216 -9.92 24.12 10.95
CA LEU A 216 -10.47 23.48 9.78
C LEU A 216 -9.74 23.93 8.52
N ILE A 217 -9.39 22.99 7.65
CA ILE A 217 -8.93 23.30 6.31
C ILE A 217 -9.72 22.49 5.27
N THR A 218 -9.83 23.04 4.07
CA THR A 218 -10.43 22.35 2.93
C THR A 218 -9.35 22.01 1.92
N VAL A 219 -9.31 20.78 1.46
CA VAL A 219 -8.46 20.32 0.35
C VAL A 219 -9.36 19.88 -0.79
N GLY A 220 -9.02 20.32 -2.01
CA GLY A 220 -9.88 20.21 -3.20
C GLY A 220 -10.69 21.47 -3.44
N ASN A 221 -11.01 21.75 -4.70
CA ASN A 221 -11.64 22.99 -5.14
C ASN A 221 -12.87 22.77 -6.04
N GLU A 222 -13.34 21.55 -6.19
CA GLU A 222 -14.49 21.21 -7.01
C GLU A 222 -15.78 21.90 -6.54
N THR A 223 -16.65 22.20 -7.46
CA THR A 223 -17.90 22.94 -7.22
C THR A 223 -19.11 22.29 -7.89
N GLY A 224 -20.31 22.70 -7.48
CA GLY A 224 -21.57 22.25 -8.07
C GLY A 224 -21.79 20.75 -7.95
N LEU A 225 -22.37 20.13 -8.97
CA LEU A 225 -22.66 18.69 -8.99
C LEU A 225 -21.41 17.79 -8.99
N ASN A 226 -20.26 18.33 -9.40
CA ASN A 226 -19.00 17.58 -9.39
C ASN A 226 -18.38 17.51 -8.01
N ARG A 227 -18.80 18.37 -7.07
CA ARG A 227 -18.28 18.41 -5.71
C ARG A 227 -18.80 17.23 -4.90
N ARG A 228 -17.87 16.40 -4.41
CA ARG A 228 -18.13 15.21 -3.58
C ARG A 228 -17.30 15.29 -2.32
N GLU A 229 -17.96 15.58 -1.22
CA GLU A 229 -17.29 15.91 0.03
C GLU A 229 -17.10 14.70 0.95
N THR A 230 -16.06 14.76 1.77
CA THR A 230 -15.88 13.92 2.95
C THR A 230 -15.28 14.75 4.09
N PHE A 231 -15.34 14.21 5.30
CA PHE A 231 -14.70 14.79 6.47
C PHE A 231 -13.67 13.84 7.04
N VAL A 232 -12.52 14.39 7.47
CA VAL A 232 -11.47 13.66 8.15
C VAL A 232 -11.17 14.32 9.50
N ASP A 233 -11.23 13.53 10.56
CA ASP A 233 -10.80 13.93 11.89
C ASP A 233 -9.29 13.74 12.02
N ALA A 234 -8.55 14.82 12.20
CA ALA A 234 -7.11 14.86 12.33
C ALA A 234 -6.69 15.59 13.63
N ARG A 235 -7.41 15.36 14.72
CA ARG A 235 -7.08 15.93 16.05
C ARG A 235 -5.74 15.44 16.60
N ASP A 236 -5.19 14.36 16.06
CA ASP A 236 -3.85 13.87 16.34
C ASP A 236 -2.75 14.83 15.82
N ILE A 237 -3.08 15.68 14.85
CA ILE A 237 -2.21 16.76 14.38
C ILE A 237 -2.35 17.94 15.33
N GLY A 238 -1.41 18.07 16.25
CA GLY A 238 -1.46 19.03 17.35
C GLY A 238 -0.42 20.14 17.26
N ASN A 239 -0.37 20.92 18.33
CA ASN A 239 0.49 22.10 18.46
C ASN A 239 1.97 21.77 18.75
N GLY A 240 2.35 20.49 18.73
CA GLY A 240 3.66 20.02 19.19
C GLY A 240 3.71 19.85 20.72
N THR A 241 4.91 19.87 21.28
CA THR A 241 5.14 19.84 22.73
C THR A 241 5.38 21.25 23.26
N ALA A 242 5.39 21.41 24.58
CA ALA A 242 5.75 22.71 25.19
C ALA A 242 7.20 23.13 24.87
N GLU A 243 8.09 22.15 24.67
CA GLU A 243 9.49 22.34 24.33
C GLU A 243 9.71 22.59 22.83
N GLU A 244 8.87 21.99 21.99
CA GLU A 244 8.93 22.11 20.53
C GLU A 244 7.52 22.41 19.95
N PRO A 245 7.06 23.67 20.03
CA PRO A 245 5.76 24.06 19.51
C PRO A 245 5.77 24.11 17.98
N ILE A 246 4.73 23.54 17.38
CA ILE A 246 4.51 23.57 15.92
C ILE A 246 3.76 24.86 15.55
N SER A 247 4.25 25.59 14.54
CA SER A 247 3.59 26.80 14.06
C SER A 247 2.21 26.49 13.44
N VAL A 248 1.30 27.44 13.47
CA VAL A 248 -0.03 27.34 12.82
C VAL A 248 0.12 27.03 11.32
N ALA A 249 1.11 27.63 10.65
CA ALA A 249 1.38 27.36 9.23
C ALA A 249 1.78 25.89 9.00
N THR A 250 2.64 25.35 9.85
CA THR A 250 3.05 23.94 9.77
C THR A 250 1.89 23.00 10.07
N GLN A 251 1.04 23.33 11.05
CA GLN A 251 -0.18 22.55 11.33
C GLN A 251 -1.11 22.54 10.10
N HIS A 252 -1.35 23.69 9.46
CA HIS A 252 -2.14 23.76 8.22
C HIS A 252 -1.53 22.89 7.12
N ALA A 253 -0.19 22.91 6.95
CA ALA A 253 0.49 22.06 5.96
C ALA A 253 0.28 20.55 6.26
N MET A 254 0.42 20.16 7.52
CA MET A 254 0.18 18.77 7.94
C MET A 254 -1.28 18.33 7.73
N LEU A 255 -2.25 19.18 8.05
CA LEU A 255 -3.67 18.93 7.77
C LEU A 255 -3.93 18.81 6.27
N ALA A 256 -3.26 19.64 5.44
CA ALA A 256 -3.37 19.56 3.98
C ALA A 256 -2.83 18.23 3.46
N VAL A 257 -1.70 17.74 3.98
CA VAL A 257 -1.15 16.41 3.63
C VAL A 257 -2.15 15.30 3.98
N ARG A 258 -2.73 15.33 5.18
CA ARG A 258 -3.77 14.37 5.57
C ARG A 258 -4.98 14.39 4.62
N GLY A 259 -5.41 15.56 4.22
CA GLY A 259 -6.47 15.73 3.23
C GLY A 259 -6.09 15.16 1.86
N GLN A 260 -4.88 15.41 1.39
CA GLN A 260 -4.37 14.87 0.12
C GLN A 260 -4.27 13.34 0.15
N GLN A 261 -3.79 12.75 1.25
CA GLN A 261 -3.77 11.30 1.46
C GLN A 261 -5.17 10.71 1.33
N THR A 262 -6.16 11.29 2.02
CA THR A 262 -7.56 10.84 1.96
C THR A 262 -8.12 10.92 0.53
N LEU A 263 -7.88 12.01 -0.19
CA LEU A 263 -8.35 12.14 -1.57
C LEU A 263 -7.65 11.17 -2.52
N ALA A 264 -6.38 10.84 -2.29
CA ALA A 264 -5.67 9.86 -3.09
C ALA A 264 -6.30 8.45 -2.96
N GLU A 265 -6.75 8.07 -1.77
CA GLU A 265 -7.45 6.80 -1.52
C GLU A 265 -8.86 6.75 -2.11
N LEU A 266 -9.54 7.91 -2.23
CA LEU A 266 -10.93 8.03 -2.66
C LEU A 266 -11.07 8.51 -4.11
N LYS A 267 -10.04 8.33 -4.94
CA LYS A 267 -10.08 8.60 -6.39
C LYS A 267 -11.08 7.70 -7.10
N VAL A 268 -11.44 8.08 -8.32
CA VAL A 268 -12.14 7.19 -9.26
C VAL A 268 -11.31 5.93 -9.43
N SER A 269 -11.92 4.78 -9.24
CA SER A 269 -11.28 3.49 -9.49
C SER A 269 -11.42 3.15 -10.97
N GLU A 270 -10.31 2.96 -11.64
CA GLU A 270 -10.25 2.45 -13.01
C GLU A 270 -9.49 1.13 -13.01
N SER A 271 -10.05 0.13 -13.67
CA SER A 271 -9.42 -1.18 -13.86
C SER A 271 -9.50 -1.62 -15.31
N PHE A 272 -8.42 -2.23 -15.81
CA PHE A 272 -8.29 -2.78 -17.15
C PHE A 272 -8.06 -4.28 -17.09
#